data_764eb9d6ad8165a9f94a5b768fdc88fb
#
_entry.id   764eb9d6ad8165a9f94a5b768fdc88fb
#
_cell.length_a   1.000
_cell.length_b   1.000
_cell.length_c   1.000
_cell.angle_alpha   90.00
_cell.angle_beta   90.00
_cell.angle_gamma   90.00
#
_symmetry.space_group_name_H-M   'P 1'
#
loop_
_entity.id
_entity.type
_entity.pdbx_description
1 polymer ?
#
loop_
_entity_poly.entity_id
_entity_poly.type
_entity_poly.pdbx_seq_one_letter_code
_entity_poly.pdbx_strand_id
1 'polypeptide(L)'
;MRVPDYEDRYYNSADGIRLHYRDYAGPSDLPPILCLPGLTRNARDFEPLFEAVAGDWRVIALDFRGRGLSDPDPNPSRYTPPVYARDVLKLLDQLGIADAVFVGTSLGGLVTMLIAATDEERIAGAVINDIGPEVDKRGIDRIRSYVGKAQRWSGWDDAGQAFHTAHGEMFPNWGAPEWQRFARRTCREEEDGSVVLDYDMAIAEPFADSNDAPQPDLWPLLNGLRGKPVTILRGELSELFAADVAKRMESELGDSAELVTIEKVGHAPSLDEPESIAAVRRLLDRVRERQ
;
A
#
# COMPACT_ATOMS: atom_id res chain seq x y z
N MET A 1 16.52 14.95 -1.07
CA MET A 1 17.18 13.69 -1.46
C MET A 1 16.79 13.39 -2.90
N ARG A 2 17.64 12.72 -3.68
CA ARG A 2 17.33 12.39 -5.08
C ARG A 2 16.66 11.02 -5.10
N VAL A 3 15.42 10.94 -5.59
CA VAL A 3 14.75 9.65 -5.81
C VAL A 3 15.66 8.81 -6.74
N PRO A 4 15.93 7.53 -6.42
CA PRO A 4 16.71 6.66 -7.29
C PRO A 4 16.11 6.60 -8.69
N ASP A 5 16.95 6.39 -9.71
CA ASP A 5 16.49 6.27 -11.09
C ASP A 5 15.59 5.02 -11.21
N TYR A 6 14.43 5.18 -11.82
CA TYR A 6 13.47 4.13 -12.10
C TYR A 6 12.99 4.20 -13.54
N GLU A 7 12.37 3.14 -14.01
CA GLU A 7 11.69 3.09 -15.30
C GLU A 7 10.19 2.96 -15.09
N ASP A 8 9.40 3.84 -15.72
CA ASP A 8 7.95 3.67 -15.84
C ASP A 8 7.67 2.56 -16.86
N ARG A 9 7.04 1.49 -16.39
CA ARG A 9 6.74 0.30 -17.20
C ARG A 9 5.26 -0.03 -17.14
N TYR A 10 4.80 -0.78 -18.15
CA TYR A 10 3.39 -1.13 -18.28
C TYR A 10 3.23 -2.61 -18.58
N TYR A 11 2.11 -3.16 -18.14
CA TYR A 11 1.67 -4.51 -18.46
C TYR A 11 0.15 -4.52 -18.68
N ASN A 12 -0.39 -5.61 -19.23
CA ASN A 12 -1.83 -5.77 -19.37
C ASN A 12 -2.34 -6.79 -18.36
N SER A 13 -3.42 -6.44 -17.66
CA SER A 13 -4.19 -7.37 -16.86
C SER A 13 -4.80 -8.48 -17.71
N ALA A 14 -5.33 -9.52 -17.09
CA ALA A 14 -5.97 -10.63 -17.79
C ALA A 14 -7.22 -10.20 -18.59
N ASP A 15 -7.86 -9.11 -18.17
CA ASP A 15 -9.04 -8.53 -18.83
C ASP A 15 -8.70 -7.31 -19.72
N GLY A 16 -7.41 -7.07 -19.98
CA GLY A 16 -6.93 -6.14 -20.99
C GLY A 16 -6.72 -4.70 -20.52
N ILE A 17 -6.85 -4.39 -19.23
CA ILE A 17 -6.54 -3.07 -18.69
C ILE A 17 -5.02 -2.86 -18.69
N ARG A 18 -4.56 -1.72 -19.23
CA ARG A 18 -3.16 -1.32 -19.19
C ARG A 18 -2.81 -0.79 -17.81
N LEU A 19 -1.91 -1.49 -17.12
CA LEU A 19 -1.49 -1.20 -15.76
C LEU A 19 -0.04 -0.75 -15.73
N HIS A 20 0.26 0.17 -14.81
CA HIS A 20 1.56 0.78 -14.65
C HIS A 20 2.28 0.24 -13.41
N TYR A 21 3.60 0.22 -13.48
CA TYR A 21 4.49 0.06 -12.33
C TYR A 21 5.81 0.80 -12.54
N ARG A 22 6.43 1.21 -11.43
CA ARG A 22 7.82 1.70 -11.41
C ARG A 22 8.75 0.54 -11.11
N ASP A 23 9.84 0.42 -11.90
CA ASP A 23 10.87 -0.62 -11.76
C ASP A 23 12.19 0.05 -11.38
N TYR A 24 12.62 -0.15 -10.16
CA TYR A 24 13.90 0.32 -9.63
C TYR A 24 14.90 -0.82 -9.69
N ALA A 25 15.98 -0.65 -10.44
CA ALA A 25 16.99 -1.68 -10.65
C ALA A 25 17.67 -2.13 -9.34
N GLY A 26 17.96 -3.42 -9.27
CA GLY A 26 18.67 -4.04 -8.15
C GLY A 26 19.18 -5.44 -8.50
N PRO A 27 19.76 -6.16 -7.53
CA PRO A 27 20.23 -7.53 -7.68
C PRO A 27 19.14 -8.47 -8.22
N SER A 28 19.53 -9.44 -9.02
CA SER A 28 18.62 -10.43 -9.61
C SER A 28 18.65 -11.79 -8.89
N ASP A 29 19.51 -11.95 -7.92
CA ASP A 29 19.69 -13.15 -7.10
C ASP A 29 18.86 -13.13 -5.81
N LEU A 30 18.12 -12.06 -5.58
CA LEU A 30 17.18 -11.91 -4.47
C LEU A 30 15.75 -11.72 -5.01
N PRO A 31 14.71 -12.17 -4.27
CA PRO A 31 13.34 -11.87 -4.61
C PRO A 31 13.13 -10.35 -4.57
N PRO A 32 12.49 -9.73 -5.58
CA PRO A 32 12.29 -8.29 -5.59
C PRO A 32 11.32 -7.86 -4.48
N ILE A 33 11.42 -6.60 -4.07
CA ILE A 33 10.40 -5.95 -3.23
C ILE A 33 9.25 -5.51 -4.13
N LEU A 34 8.03 -5.95 -3.81
CA LEU A 34 6.80 -5.59 -4.52
C LEU A 34 5.94 -4.69 -3.63
N CYS A 35 5.78 -3.43 -4.01
CA CYS A 35 5.07 -2.43 -3.24
C CYS A 35 3.63 -2.26 -3.74
N LEU A 36 2.65 -2.43 -2.85
CA LEU A 36 1.23 -2.38 -3.12
C LEU A 36 0.58 -1.22 -2.33
N PRO A 37 0.06 -0.18 -3.03
CA PRO A 37 -0.43 1.02 -2.37
C PRO A 37 -1.79 0.85 -1.68
N GLY A 38 -2.17 1.87 -0.92
CA GLY A 38 -3.51 2.01 -0.34
C GLY A 38 -4.59 2.32 -1.37
N LEU A 39 -5.83 2.40 -0.91
CA LEU A 39 -7.04 2.49 -1.75
C LEU A 39 -7.02 3.64 -2.77
N THR A 40 -6.61 4.83 -2.34
CA THR A 40 -6.57 6.07 -3.17
C THR A 40 -5.16 6.47 -3.55
N ARG A 41 -4.20 5.56 -3.36
CA ARG A 41 -2.77 5.85 -3.45
C ARG A 41 -2.17 5.18 -4.70
N ASN A 42 -0.90 5.45 -4.96
CA ASN A 42 -0.17 5.00 -6.13
C ASN A 42 1.31 4.70 -5.80
N ALA A 43 2.09 4.30 -6.79
CA ALA A 43 3.49 3.90 -6.67
C ALA A 43 4.39 4.94 -5.98
N ARG A 44 4.05 6.24 -6.07
CA ARG A 44 4.82 7.33 -5.44
C ARG A 44 4.83 7.27 -3.91
N ASP A 45 3.89 6.56 -3.29
CA ASP A 45 3.85 6.43 -1.82
C ASP A 45 5.09 5.75 -1.24
N PHE A 46 5.78 4.96 -2.04
CA PHE A 46 6.93 4.19 -1.60
C PHE A 46 8.28 4.88 -1.86
N GLU A 47 8.29 6.13 -2.34
CA GLU A 47 9.53 6.88 -2.58
C GLU A 47 10.48 6.91 -1.36
N PRO A 48 10.01 7.09 -0.11
CA PRO A 48 10.89 7.05 1.05
C PRO A 48 11.54 5.66 1.28
N LEU A 49 10.80 4.59 1.01
CA LEU A 49 11.34 3.24 1.10
C LEU A 49 12.43 3.01 0.04
N PHE A 50 12.24 3.50 -1.19
CA PHE A 50 13.23 3.35 -2.26
C PHE A 50 14.54 3.99 -1.90
N GLU A 51 14.52 5.20 -1.33
CA GLU A 51 15.73 5.88 -0.86
C GLU A 51 16.49 5.05 0.18
N ALA A 52 15.78 4.26 0.98
CA ALA A 52 16.35 3.45 2.04
C ALA A 52 16.97 2.12 1.57
N VAL A 53 16.47 1.55 0.45
CA VAL A 53 16.84 0.21 -0.02
C VAL A 53 17.41 0.19 -1.46
N ALA A 54 17.54 1.36 -2.10
CA ALA A 54 18.00 1.48 -3.48
C ALA A 54 19.40 0.86 -3.68
N GLY A 55 19.52 0.05 -4.72
CA GLY A 55 20.77 -0.64 -5.08
C GLY A 55 21.00 -1.95 -4.34
N ASP A 56 20.45 -2.13 -3.14
CA ASP A 56 20.54 -3.36 -2.37
C ASP A 56 19.43 -4.37 -2.74
N TRP A 57 18.32 -3.88 -3.29
CA TRP A 57 17.14 -4.63 -3.70
C TRP A 57 16.55 -4.06 -5.00
N ARG A 58 16.06 -4.94 -5.87
CA ARG A 58 15.15 -4.51 -6.93
C ARG A 58 13.80 -4.18 -6.32
N VAL A 59 13.20 -3.04 -6.69
CA VAL A 59 11.89 -2.65 -6.17
C VAL A 59 10.92 -2.42 -7.33
N ILE A 60 9.72 -2.97 -7.20
CA ILE A 60 8.63 -2.82 -8.15
C ILE A 60 7.46 -2.21 -7.40
N ALA A 61 7.04 -1.00 -7.76
CA ALA A 61 5.90 -0.33 -7.13
C ALA A 61 4.75 -0.19 -8.12
N LEU A 62 3.58 -0.75 -7.78
CA LEU A 62 2.43 -0.80 -8.66
C LEU A 62 1.53 0.42 -8.49
N ASP A 63 0.90 0.77 -9.60
CA ASP A 63 -0.37 1.50 -9.60
C ASP A 63 -1.51 0.49 -9.84
N PHE A 64 -2.42 0.32 -8.89
CA PHE A 64 -3.63 -0.46 -9.14
C PHE A 64 -4.47 0.19 -10.23
N ARG A 65 -5.33 -0.57 -10.93
CA ARG A 65 -6.24 -0.03 -11.94
C ARG A 65 -6.98 1.21 -11.43
N GLY A 66 -7.05 2.26 -12.25
CA GLY A 66 -7.67 3.53 -11.91
C GLY A 66 -6.90 4.39 -10.92
N ARG A 67 -5.59 4.16 -10.71
CA ARG A 67 -4.72 5.00 -9.86
C ARG A 67 -3.44 5.33 -10.62
N GLY A 68 -2.88 6.52 -10.34
CA GLY A 68 -1.62 6.94 -10.93
C GLY A 68 -1.64 6.88 -12.46
N LEU A 69 -0.71 6.13 -13.05
CA LEU A 69 -0.58 5.97 -14.50
C LEU A 69 -1.27 4.70 -15.05
N SER A 70 -1.97 3.93 -14.22
CA SER A 70 -2.80 2.81 -14.65
C SER A 70 -4.14 3.29 -15.20
N ASP A 71 -4.58 2.66 -16.30
CA ASP A 71 -5.87 3.00 -16.90
C ASP A 71 -7.04 2.70 -15.94
N PRO A 72 -8.13 3.50 -15.99
CA PRO A 72 -9.36 3.22 -15.28
C PRO A 72 -10.04 1.96 -15.83
N ASP A 73 -10.81 1.28 -14.96
CA ASP A 73 -11.64 0.17 -15.39
C ASP A 73 -13.02 0.70 -15.85
N PRO A 74 -13.45 0.39 -17.08
CA PRO A 74 -14.79 0.79 -17.55
C PRO A 74 -15.94 0.12 -16.78
N ASN A 75 -15.63 -0.90 -15.96
CA ASN A 75 -16.59 -1.54 -15.07
C ASN A 75 -16.19 -1.33 -13.59
N PRO A 76 -16.76 -0.35 -12.88
CA PRO A 76 -16.39 -0.04 -11.49
C PRO A 76 -16.56 -1.21 -10.51
N SER A 77 -17.43 -2.17 -10.79
CA SER A 77 -17.60 -3.36 -9.92
C SER A 77 -16.34 -4.22 -9.81
N ARG A 78 -15.32 -3.98 -10.66
CA ARG A 78 -14.04 -4.67 -10.64
C ARG A 78 -13.00 -3.99 -9.74
N TYR A 79 -13.29 -2.84 -9.15
CA TYR A 79 -12.42 -2.20 -8.16
C TYR A 79 -12.49 -2.93 -6.81
N THR A 80 -12.04 -4.19 -6.80
CA THR A 80 -12.13 -5.08 -5.63
C THR A 80 -10.80 -5.79 -5.35
N PRO A 81 -10.50 -6.10 -4.06
CA PRO A 81 -9.25 -6.75 -3.68
C PRO A 81 -8.95 -8.06 -4.44
N PRO A 82 -9.92 -8.95 -4.73
CA PRO A 82 -9.65 -10.15 -5.53
C PRO A 82 -9.23 -9.86 -6.98
N VAL A 83 -9.71 -8.75 -7.57
CA VAL A 83 -9.27 -8.32 -8.91
C VAL A 83 -7.85 -7.81 -8.86
N TYR A 84 -7.54 -6.96 -7.87
CA TYR A 84 -6.16 -6.45 -7.68
C TYR A 84 -5.16 -7.57 -7.43
N ALA A 85 -5.52 -8.60 -6.64
CA ALA A 85 -4.66 -9.76 -6.43
C ALA A 85 -4.33 -10.49 -7.74
N ARG A 86 -5.32 -10.67 -8.63
CA ARG A 86 -5.10 -11.27 -9.97
C ARG A 86 -4.20 -10.39 -10.85
N ASP A 87 -4.35 -9.07 -10.79
CA ASP A 87 -3.51 -8.14 -11.54
C ASP A 87 -2.04 -8.25 -11.09
N VAL A 88 -1.81 -8.33 -9.76
CA VAL A 88 -0.48 -8.51 -9.17
C VAL A 88 0.15 -9.83 -9.60
N LEU A 89 -0.58 -10.94 -9.47
CA LEU A 89 -0.08 -12.26 -9.89
C LEU A 89 0.24 -12.28 -11.40
N LYS A 90 -0.60 -11.62 -12.21
CA LYS A 90 -0.35 -11.48 -13.66
C LYS A 90 0.94 -10.72 -13.95
N LEU A 91 1.26 -9.68 -13.18
CA LEU A 91 2.54 -8.96 -13.31
C LEU A 91 3.72 -9.88 -12.99
N LEU A 92 3.67 -10.59 -11.86
CA LEU A 92 4.74 -11.51 -11.47
C LEU A 92 4.98 -12.56 -12.56
N ASP A 93 3.91 -13.16 -13.12
CA ASP A 93 4.01 -14.13 -14.22
C ASP A 93 4.66 -13.52 -15.46
N GLN A 94 4.26 -12.31 -15.87
CA GLN A 94 4.82 -11.64 -17.04
C GLN A 94 6.30 -11.27 -16.88
N LEU A 95 6.74 -11.00 -15.64
CA LEU A 95 8.13 -10.70 -15.32
C LEU A 95 8.97 -11.97 -15.03
N GLY A 96 8.36 -13.14 -14.99
CA GLY A 96 9.04 -14.40 -14.62
C GLY A 96 9.52 -14.40 -13.16
N ILE A 97 8.85 -13.64 -12.27
CA ILE A 97 9.18 -13.55 -10.85
C ILE A 97 8.45 -14.68 -10.13
N ALA A 98 9.20 -15.59 -9.53
CA ALA A 98 8.64 -16.73 -8.80
C ALA A 98 8.01 -16.28 -7.48
N ASP A 99 8.74 -15.49 -6.70
CA ASP A 99 8.32 -14.96 -5.42
C ASP A 99 8.85 -13.54 -5.21
N ALA A 100 8.27 -12.81 -4.26
CA ALA A 100 8.65 -11.44 -3.93
C ALA A 100 8.47 -11.15 -2.43
N VAL A 101 9.15 -10.09 -1.95
CA VAL A 101 8.86 -9.49 -0.65
C VAL A 101 7.76 -8.45 -0.84
N PHE A 102 6.59 -8.70 -0.31
CA PHE A 102 5.45 -7.79 -0.45
C PHE A 102 5.49 -6.69 0.61
N VAL A 103 5.35 -5.44 0.19
CA VAL A 103 5.16 -4.29 1.09
C VAL A 103 3.80 -3.69 0.76
N GLY A 104 2.79 -4.07 1.54
CA GLY A 104 1.41 -3.69 1.28
C GLY A 104 0.88 -2.71 2.33
N THR A 105 0.45 -1.52 1.90
CA THR A 105 -0.17 -0.52 2.77
C THR A 105 -1.69 -0.60 2.68
N SER A 106 -2.39 -0.74 3.82
CA SER A 106 -3.86 -0.72 3.86
C SER A 106 -4.45 -1.73 2.85
N LEU A 107 -5.15 -1.28 1.80
CA LEU A 107 -5.63 -2.15 0.72
C LEU A 107 -4.52 -3.07 0.16
N GLY A 108 -3.30 -2.55 -0.03
CA GLY A 108 -2.16 -3.35 -0.49
C GLY A 108 -1.81 -4.49 0.46
N GLY A 109 -1.93 -4.28 1.77
CA GLY A 109 -1.78 -5.33 2.79
C GLY A 109 -2.89 -6.38 2.72
N LEU A 110 -4.14 -5.97 2.49
CA LEU A 110 -5.25 -6.90 2.27
C LEU A 110 -5.03 -7.74 1.00
N VAL A 111 -4.58 -7.13 -0.09
CA VAL A 111 -4.23 -7.84 -1.34
C VAL A 111 -3.08 -8.84 -1.09
N THR A 112 -2.08 -8.46 -0.29
CA THR A 112 -0.98 -9.36 0.12
C THR A 112 -1.52 -10.58 0.89
N MET A 113 -2.41 -10.39 1.87
CA MET A 113 -3.03 -11.49 2.61
C MET A 113 -3.87 -12.40 1.71
N LEU A 114 -4.60 -11.84 0.72
CA LEU A 114 -5.36 -12.62 -0.25
C LEU A 114 -4.44 -13.48 -1.13
N ILE A 115 -3.33 -12.92 -1.63
CA ILE A 115 -2.35 -13.66 -2.41
C ILE A 115 -1.72 -14.78 -1.55
N ALA A 116 -1.32 -14.47 -0.31
CA ALA A 116 -0.78 -15.46 0.61
C ALA A 116 -1.73 -16.64 0.85
N ALA A 117 -3.03 -16.38 0.93
CA ALA A 117 -4.04 -17.42 1.14
C ALA A 117 -4.32 -18.29 -0.10
N THR A 118 -4.04 -17.79 -1.31
CA THR A 118 -4.36 -18.47 -2.57
C THR A 118 -3.14 -19.03 -3.29
N ASP A 119 -1.96 -18.43 -3.09
CA ASP A 119 -0.70 -18.77 -3.73
C ASP A 119 0.47 -18.35 -2.81
N GLU A 120 0.62 -19.05 -1.69
CA GLU A 120 1.60 -18.74 -0.64
C GLU A 120 3.05 -18.78 -1.11
N GLU A 121 3.33 -19.56 -2.16
CA GLU A 121 4.67 -19.69 -2.72
C GLU A 121 5.17 -18.38 -3.36
N ARG A 122 4.26 -17.47 -3.71
CA ARG A 122 4.60 -16.14 -4.23
C ARG A 122 5.16 -15.18 -3.17
N ILE A 123 5.07 -15.52 -1.89
CA ILE A 123 5.46 -14.65 -0.78
C ILE A 123 6.80 -15.10 -0.20
N ALA A 124 7.88 -14.38 -0.46
CA ALA A 124 9.18 -14.58 0.21
C ALA A 124 9.19 -13.96 1.62
N GLY A 125 8.44 -12.89 1.82
CA GLY A 125 8.23 -12.19 3.08
C GLY A 125 7.18 -11.08 2.90
N ALA A 126 6.65 -10.51 3.99
CA ALA A 126 5.61 -9.50 3.89
C ALA A 126 5.73 -8.39 4.95
N VAL A 127 5.57 -7.15 4.53
CA VAL A 127 5.24 -6.00 5.39
C VAL A 127 3.75 -5.73 5.22
N ILE A 128 3.00 -5.90 6.29
CA ILE A 128 1.56 -5.56 6.36
C ILE A 128 1.46 -4.22 7.09
N ASN A 129 1.29 -3.16 6.33
CA ASN A 129 1.29 -1.80 6.84
C ASN A 129 -0.13 -1.32 7.14
N ASP A 130 -0.45 -1.26 8.41
CA ASP A 130 -1.62 -0.68 9.06
C ASP A 130 -2.98 -1.23 8.59
N ILE A 131 -3.05 -2.55 8.47
CA ILE A 131 -4.26 -3.31 8.15
C ILE A 131 -4.21 -4.70 8.77
N GLY A 132 -5.36 -5.29 9.02
CA GLY A 132 -5.49 -6.65 9.52
C GLY A 132 -6.77 -7.34 9.05
N PRO A 133 -7.00 -8.58 9.51
CA PRO A 133 -8.22 -9.34 9.22
C PRO A 133 -9.50 -8.71 9.76
N GLU A 134 -9.37 -7.86 10.75
CA GLU A 134 -10.49 -7.07 11.29
C GLU A 134 -10.16 -5.59 11.15
N VAL A 135 -11.12 -4.81 10.70
CA VAL A 135 -10.99 -3.36 10.54
C VAL A 135 -12.02 -2.64 11.40
N ASP A 136 -11.59 -1.57 12.07
CA ASP A 136 -12.49 -0.77 12.90
C ASP A 136 -13.45 0.02 12.01
N LYS A 137 -14.73 0.01 12.40
CA LYS A 137 -15.79 0.73 11.69
C LYS A 137 -15.50 2.23 11.59
N ARG A 138 -14.85 2.83 12.58
CA ARG A 138 -14.49 4.27 12.57
C ARG A 138 -13.59 4.59 11.38
N GLY A 139 -12.56 3.77 11.14
CA GLY A 139 -11.68 3.94 9.98
C GLY A 139 -12.40 3.74 8.65
N ILE A 140 -13.30 2.76 8.56
CA ILE A 140 -14.12 2.54 7.36
C ILE A 140 -15.06 3.74 7.11
N ASP A 141 -15.74 4.25 8.13
CA ASP A 141 -16.64 5.41 8.01
C ASP A 141 -15.85 6.66 7.59
N ARG A 142 -14.63 6.83 8.11
CA ARG A 142 -13.74 7.92 7.69
C ARG A 142 -13.34 7.76 6.21
N ILE A 143 -12.94 6.59 5.74
CA ILE A 143 -12.63 6.34 4.33
C ILE A 143 -13.84 6.67 3.44
N ARG A 144 -15.03 6.22 3.79
CA ARG A 144 -16.28 6.53 3.08
C ARG A 144 -16.59 8.03 3.03
N SER A 145 -16.12 8.78 4.01
CA SER A 145 -16.37 10.22 4.07
C SER A 145 -15.67 11.00 2.96
N TYR A 146 -14.58 10.50 2.36
CA TYR A 146 -13.80 11.22 1.35
C TYR A 146 -13.60 10.48 0.03
N VAL A 147 -13.63 9.15 0.01
CA VAL A 147 -13.39 8.37 -1.21
C VAL A 147 -14.49 8.65 -2.25
N GLY A 148 -14.11 8.81 -3.52
CA GLY A 148 -15.01 9.12 -4.62
C GLY A 148 -15.49 10.56 -4.68
N LYS A 149 -15.00 11.44 -3.79
CA LYS A 149 -15.32 12.87 -3.81
C LYS A 149 -14.21 13.63 -4.53
N ALA A 150 -14.48 14.04 -5.76
CA ALA A 150 -13.54 14.83 -6.55
C ALA A 150 -13.17 16.13 -5.79
N GLN A 151 -11.89 16.44 -5.76
CA GLN A 151 -11.36 17.68 -5.19
C GLN A 151 -10.38 18.31 -6.18
N ARG A 152 -10.36 19.63 -6.19
CA ARG A 152 -9.47 20.46 -7.03
C ARG A 152 -8.96 21.63 -6.22
N TRP A 153 -7.68 21.87 -6.28
CA TRP A 153 -6.99 22.96 -5.58
C TRP A 153 -6.27 23.86 -6.60
N SER A 154 -6.02 25.12 -6.23
CA SER A 154 -5.37 26.10 -7.10
C SER A 154 -3.87 25.82 -7.32
N GLY A 155 -3.29 24.93 -6.50
CA GLY A 155 -1.88 24.53 -6.57
C GLY A 155 -1.49 23.63 -5.41
N TRP A 156 -0.20 23.30 -5.35
CA TRP A 156 0.35 22.33 -4.40
C TRP A 156 0.27 22.80 -2.93
N ASP A 157 0.39 24.10 -2.67
CA ASP A 157 0.31 24.64 -1.31
C ASP A 157 -1.12 24.51 -0.76
N ASP A 158 -2.12 24.80 -1.58
CA ASP A 158 -3.53 24.64 -1.21
C ASP A 158 -3.88 23.17 -0.98
N ALA A 159 -3.38 22.28 -1.83
CA ALA A 159 -3.57 20.84 -1.66
C ALA A 159 -2.93 20.35 -0.35
N GLY A 160 -1.69 20.75 -0.05
CA GLY A 160 -1.01 20.41 1.20
C GLY A 160 -1.75 20.92 2.43
N GLN A 161 -2.23 22.17 2.40
CA GLN A 161 -3.01 22.75 3.49
C GLN A 161 -4.36 22.04 3.68
N ALA A 162 -5.02 21.63 2.60
CA ALA A 162 -6.28 20.87 2.66
C ALA A 162 -6.05 19.48 3.32
N PHE A 163 -4.98 18.78 2.97
CA PHE A 163 -4.62 17.51 3.61
C PHE A 163 -4.26 17.69 5.09
N HIS A 164 -3.52 18.74 5.45
CA HIS A 164 -3.27 19.07 6.85
C HIS A 164 -4.59 19.29 7.62
N THR A 165 -5.51 20.06 7.06
CA THR A 165 -6.81 20.31 7.69
C THR A 165 -7.62 19.03 7.89
N ALA A 166 -7.56 18.10 6.93
CA ALA A 166 -8.33 16.86 6.97
C ALA A 166 -7.70 15.75 7.83
N HIS A 167 -6.36 15.73 7.96
CA HIS A 167 -5.62 14.60 8.52
C HIS A 167 -4.60 14.98 9.60
N GLY A 168 -4.45 16.26 9.95
CA GLY A 168 -3.41 16.75 10.88
C GLY A 168 -3.43 16.09 12.25
N GLU A 169 -4.60 15.72 12.77
CA GLU A 169 -4.72 15.00 14.04
C GLU A 169 -4.08 13.62 14.02
N MET A 170 -4.04 12.99 12.85
CA MET A 170 -3.42 11.65 12.68
C MET A 170 -1.90 11.71 12.51
N PHE A 171 -1.36 12.89 12.17
CA PHE A 171 0.07 13.10 11.96
C PHE A 171 0.55 14.36 12.65
N PRO A 172 0.46 14.42 14.01
CA PRO A 172 0.69 15.67 14.77
C PRO A 172 2.12 16.21 14.67
N ASN A 173 3.07 15.39 14.23
CA ASN A 173 4.46 15.79 14.04
C ASN A 173 4.76 16.33 12.64
N TRP A 174 3.80 16.29 11.70
CA TRP A 174 4.02 16.76 10.34
C TRP A 174 3.84 18.28 10.24
N GLY A 175 4.80 18.94 9.62
CA GLY A 175 4.73 20.35 9.23
C GLY A 175 4.32 20.52 7.76
N ALA A 176 4.36 21.75 7.27
CA ALA A 176 4.00 22.09 5.89
C ALA A 176 4.82 21.29 4.84
N PRO A 177 6.15 21.05 5.00
CA PRO A 177 6.90 20.26 4.03
C PRO A 177 6.41 18.82 3.88
N GLU A 178 6.03 18.15 4.99
CA GLU A 178 5.50 16.79 4.98
C GLU A 178 4.15 16.75 4.25
N TRP A 179 3.27 17.71 4.51
CA TRP A 179 1.97 17.80 3.85
C TRP A 179 2.09 18.10 2.35
N GLN A 180 3.07 18.91 1.94
CA GLN A 180 3.36 19.12 0.52
C GLN A 180 3.87 17.85 -0.16
N ARG A 181 4.78 17.09 0.50
CA ARG A 181 5.22 15.79 -0.04
C ARG A 181 4.07 14.80 -0.14
N PHE A 182 3.20 14.75 0.88
CA PHE A 182 2.00 13.93 0.86
C PHE A 182 1.08 14.29 -0.32
N ALA A 183 0.82 15.58 -0.55
CA ALA A 183 0.02 16.06 -1.67
C ALA A 183 0.62 15.61 -3.01
N ARG A 184 1.95 15.76 -3.20
CA ARG A 184 2.63 15.36 -4.45
C ARG A 184 2.57 13.86 -4.71
N ARG A 185 2.53 13.04 -3.67
CA ARG A 185 2.36 11.57 -3.81
C ARG A 185 0.91 11.16 -4.06
N THR A 186 -0.05 12.00 -3.67
CA THR A 186 -1.50 11.68 -3.76
C THR A 186 -2.17 12.25 -5.00
N CYS A 187 -1.68 13.38 -5.50
CA CYS A 187 -2.33 14.18 -6.52
C CYS A 187 -1.50 14.27 -7.79
N ARG A 188 -2.12 14.79 -8.86
CA ARG A 188 -1.46 15.20 -10.09
C ARG A 188 -1.82 16.64 -10.42
N GLU A 189 -0.95 17.29 -11.19
CA GLU A 189 -1.17 18.63 -11.70
C GLU A 189 -1.81 18.54 -13.08
N GLU A 190 -2.82 19.35 -13.31
CA GLU A 190 -3.48 19.52 -14.61
C GLU A 190 -2.77 20.60 -15.45
N GLU A 191 -3.08 20.67 -16.74
CA GLU A 191 -2.46 21.64 -17.67
C GLU A 191 -2.70 23.11 -17.25
N ASP A 192 -3.77 23.41 -16.54
CA ASP A 192 -4.10 24.74 -16.03
C ASP A 192 -3.39 25.09 -14.70
N GLY A 193 -2.51 24.20 -14.20
CA GLY A 193 -1.79 24.35 -12.94
C GLY A 193 -2.59 23.98 -11.70
N SER A 194 -3.85 23.58 -11.85
CA SER A 194 -4.64 23.08 -10.73
C SER A 194 -4.19 21.67 -10.33
N VAL A 195 -4.38 21.33 -9.06
CA VAL A 195 -4.01 20.02 -8.48
C VAL A 195 -5.29 19.24 -8.18
N VAL A 196 -5.32 17.97 -8.60
CA VAL A 196 -6.47 17.07 -8.41
C VAL A 196 -6.02 15.72 -7.85
N LEU A 197 -6.95 14.97 -7.23
CA LEU A 197 -6.69 13.62 -6.77
C LEU A 197 -6.33 12.70 -7.97
N ASP A 198 -5.33 11.85 -7.79
CA ASP A 198 -4.78 11.01 -8.86
C ASP A 198 -5.33 9.59 -8.81
N TYR A 199 -6.68 9.48 -8.81
CA TYR A 199 -7.38 8.21 -8.89
C TYR A 199 -8.77 8.38 -9.53
N ASP A 200 -9.32 7.30 -10.07
CA ASP A 200 -10.68 7.24 -10.60
C ASP A 200 -11.71 7.29 -9.45
N MET A 201 -12.60 8.27 -9.48
CA MET A 201 -13.64 8.44 -8.45
C MET A 201 -14.58 7.23 -8.34
N ALA A 202 -14.73 6.46 -9.40
CA ALA A 202 -15.57 5.26 -9.44
C ALA A 202 -15.06 4.12 -8.52
N ILE A 203 -13.84 4.21 -7.96
CA ILE A 203 -13.36 3.26 -6.95
C ILE A 203 -14.23 3.23 -5.68
N ALA A 204 -15.04 4.27 -5.47
CA ALA A 204 -15.98 4.35 -4.36
C ALA A 204 -17.23 3.46 -4.54
N GLU A 205 -17.60 3.10 -5.77
CA GLU A 205 -18.86 2.40 -6.04
C GLU A 205 -18.98 1.06 -5.29
N PRO A 206 -17.96 0.17 -5.26
CA PRO A 206 -18.05 -1.07 -4.50
C PRO A 206 -18.22 -0.87 -2.98
N PHE A 207 -17.87 0.31 -2.45
CA PHE A 207 -18.05 0.63 -1.03
C PHE A 207 -19.47 1.15 -0.72
N ALA A 208 -20.18 1.70 -1.70
CA ALA A 208 -21.51 2.28 -1.51
C ALA A 208 -22.53 1.19 -1.15
N ASP A 209 -22.40 -0.01 -1.74
CA ASP A 209 -23.35 -1.10 -1.63
C ASP A 209 -23.15 -1.99 -0.37
N SER A 210 -22.06 -1.79 0.40
CA SER A 210 -21.66 -2.69 1.49
C SER A 210 -22.14 -2.27 2.89
N ASN A 211 -23.14 -1.37 2.99
CA ASN A 211 -23.50 -0.71 4.26
C ASN A 211 -24.02 -1.62 5.38
N ASP A 212 -24.58 -2.80 5.08
CA ASP A 212 -25.21 -3.68 6.09
C ASP A 212 -24.76 -5.16 6.02
N ALA A 213 -23.87 -5.51 5.13
CA ALA A 213 -23.36 -6.88 5.07
C ALA A 213 -22.37 -7.13 6.24
N PRO A 214 -22.48 -8.26 6.96
CA PRO A 214 -21.47 -8.64 7.94
C PRO A 214 -20.10 -8.75 7.25
N GLN A 215 -19.06 -8.21 7.90
CA GLN A 215 -17.70 -8.34 7.38
C GLN A 215 -17.33 -9.83 7.31
N PRO A 216 -16.72 -10.28 6.21
CA PRO A 216 -16.25 -11.66 6.13
C PRO A 216 -15.15 -11.91 7.17
N ASP A 217 -15.06 -13.14 7.66
CA ASP A 217 -13.92 -13.57 8.47
C ASP A 217 -12.66 -13.66 7.60
N LEU A 218 -11.71 -12.74 7.80
CA LEU A 218 -10.46 -12.69 7.05
C LEU A 218 -9.27 -13.30 7.81
N TRP A 219 -9.45 -13.80 9.04
CA TRP A 219 -8.39 -14.46 9.80
C TRP A 219 -7.74 -15.64 9.06
N PRO A 220 -8.49 -16.48 8.32
CA PRO A 220 -7.89 -17.56 7.53
C PRO A 220 -6.89 -17.08 6.46
N LEU A 221 -6.94 -15.80 6.03
CA LEU A 221 -5.99 -15.26 5.04
C LEU A 221 -4.56 -15.19 5.58
N LEU A 222 -4.37 -15.20 6.91
CA LEU A 222 -3.04 -15.21 7.51
C LEU A 222 -2.32 -16.56 7.38
N ASN A 223 -3.04 -17.65 7.09
CA ASN A 223 -2.44 -18.99 7.08
C ASN A 223 -1.27 -19.10 6.08
N GLY A 224 -1.37 -18.48 4.91
CA GLY A 224 -0.30 -18.48 3.91
C GLY A 224 0.94 -17.63 4.27
N LEU A 225 0.85 -16.83 5.35
CA LEU A 225 1.97 -16.06 5.89
C LEU A 225 2.70 -16.79 7.03
N ARG A 226 2.14 -17.90 7.55
CA ARG A 226 2.78 -18.65 8.65
C ARG A 226 4.15 -19.18 8.24
N GLY A 227 5.13 -19.02 9.12
CA GLY A 227 6.51 -19.46 8.88
C GLY A 227 7.31 -18.59 7.91
N LYS A 228 6.71 -17.58 7.27
CA LYS A 228 7.42 -16.59 6.44
C LYS A 228 7.84 -15.38 7.28
N PRO A 229 8.92 -14.65 6.94
CA PRO A 229 9.22 -13.37 7.58
C PRO A 229 8.06 -12.39 7.38
N VAL A 230 7.47 -11.90 8.47
CA VAL A 230 6.40 -10.91 8.43
C VAL A 230 6.74 -9.74 9.35
N THR A 231 6.53 -8.52 8.88
CA THR A 231 6.52 -7.32 9.71
C THR A 231 5.13 -6.70 9.65
N ILE A 232 4.52 -6.51 10.81
CA ILE A 232 3.24 -5.82 10.98
C ILE A 232 3.58 -4.41 11.44
N LEU A 233 3.35 -3.40 10.60
CA LEU A 233 3.46 -2.01 11.00
C LEU A 233 2.09 -1.49 11.43
N ARG A 234 2.04 -0.74 12.52
CA ARG A 234 0.82 -0.11 13.00
C ARG A 234 1.08 1.33 13.41
N GLY A 235 0.28 2.27 12.91
CA GLY A 235 0.24 3.62 13.45
C GLY A 235 -0.42 3.64 14.84
N GLU A 236 0.22 4.25 15.83
CA GLU A 236 -0.33 4.35 17.19
C GLU A 236 -1.73 4.97 17.20
N LEU A 237 -1.95 5.98 16.36
CA LEU A 237 -3.21 6.73 16.23
C LEU A 237 -4.14 6.15 15.15
N SER A 238 -3.85 4.96 14.63
CA SER A 238 -4.68 4.34 13.60
C SER A 238 -6.11 4.11 14.10
N GLU A 239 -7.08 4.66 13.38
CA GLU A 239 -8.52 4.44 13.60
C GLU A 239 -9.05 3.23 12.82
N LEU A 240 -8.22 2.63 11.93
CA LEU A 240 -8.60 1.50 11.10
C LEU A 240 -8.11 0.16 11.67
N PHE A 241 -6.90 0.12 12.21
CA PHE A 241 -6.23 -1.08 12.66
C PHE A 241 -6.03 -1.06 14.17
N ALA A 242 -6.87 -1.78 14.90
CA ALA A 242 -6.87 -1.81 16.35
C ALA A 242 -5.63 -2.54 16.91
N ALA A 243 -5.14 -2.09 18.08
CA ALA A 243 -3.92 -2.62 18.69
C ALA A 243 -4.05 -4.10 19.14
N ASP A 244 -5.22 -4.51 19.57
CA ASP A 244 -5.52 -5.89 19.95
C ASP A 244 -5.57 -6.83 18.74
N VAL A 245 -6.09 -6.36 17.59
CA VAL A 245 -6.05 -7.09 16.33
C VAL A 245 -4.61 -7.28 15.87
N ALA A 246 -3.76 -6.23 15.94
CA ALA A 246 -2.35 -6.31 15.59
C ALA A 246 -1.58 -7.33 16.46
N LYS A 247 -1.79 -7.29 17.77
CA LYS A 247 -1.19 -8.27 18.73
C LYS A 247 -1.67 -9.69 18.46
N ARG A 248 -2.95 -9.86 18.13
CA ARG A 248 -3.48 -11.17 17.76
C ARG A 248 -2.86 -11.68 16.46
N MET A 249 -2.68 -10.81 15.43
CA MET A 249 -1.98 -11.19 14.21
C MET A 249 -0.54 -11.67 14.49
N GLU A 250 0.22 -10.94 15.31
CA GLU A 250 1.57 -11.32 15.71
C GLU A 250 1.55 -12.70 16.41
N SER A 251 0.66 -12.90 17.38
CA SER A 251 0.52 -14.17 18.10
C SER A 251 0.13 -15.33 17.17
N GLU A 252 -0.77 -15.13 16.22
CA GLU A 252 -1.22 -16.13 15.25
C GLU A 252 -0.10 -16.53 14.27
N LEU A 253 0.78 -15.60 13.89
CA LEU A 253 1.91 -15.82 13.01
C LEU A 253 3.15 -16.35 13.76
N GLY A 254 3.22 -16.16 15.08
CA GLY A 254 4.28 -16.67 15.96
C GLY A 254 5.64 -16.02 15.68
N ASP A 255 6.73 -16.76 15.92
CA ASP A 255 8.12 -16.27 15.84
C ASP A 255 8.54 -15.74 14.46
N SER A 256 7.73 -15.97 13.45
CA SER A 256 7.97 -15.44 12.10
C SER A 256 7.54 -13.98 11.94
N ALA A 257 6.74 -13.46 12.85
CA ALA A 257 6.20 -12.09 12.80
C ALA A 257 6.89 -11.15 13.79
N GLU A 258 6.94 -9.87 13.43
CA GLU A 258 7.34 -8.75 14.26
C GLU A 258 6.27 -7.67 14.18
N LEU A 259 5.73 -7.23 15.32
CA LEU A 259 4.83 -6.08 15.40
C LEU A 259 5.61 -4.82 15.80
N VAL A 260 5.53 -3.77 14.97
CA VAL A 260 6.12 -2.46 15.26
C VAL A 260 5.03 -1.40 15.25
N THR A 261 4.84 -0.72 16.38
CA THR A 261 3.93 0.41 16.50
C THR A 261 4.70 1.71 16.31
N ILE A 262 4.25 2.55 15.39
CA ILE A 262 4.87 3.85 15.08
C ILE A 262 4.13 4.94 15.87
N GLU A 263 4.85 5.58 16.78
CA GLU A 263 4.29 6.59 17.67
C GLU A 263 3.82 7.83 16.92
N LYS A 264 2.69 8.39 17.34
CA LYS A 264 2.10 9.63 16.80
C LYS A 264 1.84 9.60 15.29
N VAL A 265 1.55 8.43 14.77
CA VAL A 265 1.20 8.21 13.36
C VAL A 265 -0.16 7.52 13.29
N GLY A 266 -1.03 8.02 12.42
CA GLY A 266 -2.34 7.45 12.13
C GLY A 266 -2.31 6.45 10.98
N HIS A 267 -3.46 6.28 10.30
CA HIS A 267 -3.58 5.40 9.15
C HIS A 267 -3.12 6.11 7.86
N ALA A 268 -2.01 5.70 7.29
CA ALA A 268 -1.09 4.64 7.66
C ALA A 268 0.34 5.21 7.80
N PRO A 269 1.27 4.52 8.50
CA PRO A 269 2.69 4.84 8.43
C PRO A 269 3.14 5.06 6.98
N SER A 270 3.90 6.13 6.77
CA SER A 270 4.28 6.60 5.42
C SER A 270 5.57 5.96 4.89
N LEU A 271 6.18 5.06 5.70
CA LEU A 271 7.43 4.36 5.41
C LEU A 271 8.64 5.33 5.26
N ASP A 272 8.55 6.52 5.84
CA ASP A 272 9.67 7.46 6.02
C ASP A 272 10.08 7.61 7.49
N GLU A 273 9.32 7.02 8.41
CA GLU A 273 9.67 6.96 9.82
C GLU A 273 10.90 6.04 10.01
N PRO A 274 11.90 6.47 10.82
CA PRO A 274 13.09 5.65 11.09
C PRO A 274 12.77 4.24 11.58
N GLU A 275 11.73 4.10 12.39
CA GLU A 275 11.25 2.82 12.95
C GLU A 275 10.67 1.92 11.86
N SER A 276 9.88 2.47 10.93
CA SER A 276 9.32 1.76 9.78
C SER A 276 10.44 1.23 8.88
N ILE A 277 11.40 2.10 8.51
CA ILE A 277 12.56 1.72 7.68
C ILE A 277 13.41 0.65 8.37
N ALA A 278 13.69 0.80 9.67
CA ALA A 278 14.46 -0.19 10.42
C ALA A 278 13.76 -1.55 10.47
N ALA A 279 12.44 -1.57 10.64
CA ALA A 279 11.64 -2.80 10.64
C ALA A 279 11.66 -3.49 9.27
N VAL A 280 11.48 -2.72 8.18
CA VAL A 280 11.58 -3.26 6.82
C VAL A 280 12.97 -3.85 6.57
N ARG A 281 14.05 -3.18 6.96
CA ARG A 281 15.42 -3.71 6.81
C ARG A 281 15.63 -5.04 7.55
N ARG A 282 15.15 -5.15 8.80
CA ARG A 282 15.21 -6.42 9.54
C ARG A 282 14.45 -7.54 8.83
N LEU A 283 13.29 -7.24 8.26
CA LEU A 283 12.56 -8.21 7.44
C LEU A 283 13.40 -8.66 6.24
N LEU A 284 13.98 -7.72 5.50
CA LEU A 284 14.81 -7.99 4.32
C LEU A 284 16.03 -8.84 4.66
N ASP A 285 16.70 -8.58 5.78
CA ASP A 285 17.81 -9.39 6.28
C ASP A 285 17.36 -10.84 6.56
N ARG A 286 16.20 -11.02 7.22
CA ARG A 286 15.59 -12.35 7.45
C ARG A 286 15.22 -13.08 6.17
N VAL A 287 14.78 -12.37 5.12
CA VAL A 287 14.52 -12.97 3.81
C VAL A 287 15.84 -13.41 3.16
N ARG A 288 16.87 -12.55 3.19
CA ARG A 288 18.20 -12.86 2.61
C ARG A 288 18.85 -14.10 3.25
N GLU A 289 18.68 -14.30 4.55
CA GLU A 289 19.20 -15.46 5.29
C GLU A 289 18.54 -16.79 4.89
N ARG A 290 17.41 -16.75 4.17
CA ARG A 290 16.65 -17.93 3.75
C ARG A 290 16.88 -18.33 2.28
N GLN A 291 17.59 -17.48 1.53
CA GLN A 291 17.98 -17.76 0.14
C GLN A 291 19.27 -18.56 0.08
#